data_c5472f0e10608c59f4544f44875913b5
#
_entry.id   c5472f0e10608c59f4544f44875913b5
#
_cell.length_a   1.000
_cell.length_b   1.000
_cell.length_c   1.000
_cell.angle_alpha   90.00
_cell.angle_beta   90.00
_cell.angle_gamma   90.00
#
_symmetry.space_group_name_H-M   'P 1'
#
loop_
_entity.id
_entity.type
_entity.pdbx_description
1 polymer ?
#
loop_
_entity_poly.entity_id
_entity_poly.type
_entity_poly.pdbx_seq_one_letter_code
_entity_poly.pdbx_strand_id
1 'polypeptide(L)'
;MGYEHEDAPGHEGWVGSVFADGTLSSGTSTGAGVYAEGYTYLPHDDNDTSTWGVIDPTYLRPYSDITGWVVRCECGWKGVTRPLVLERDVDPRWNEPSSDREAELMDEWRRHIAPMTRTGRVRDLAERLADVQAQLWDAVRESRDAGASWSDVGSALGVSKQAAQQRYGG
;
A
#
# COMPACT_ATOMS: atom_id res chain seq x y z
N MET A 1 -12.50 -4.19 -1.41
CA MET A 1 -11.23 -4.33 -2.17
C MET A 1 -10.25 -3.34 -1.57
N GLY A 2 -9.04 -3.77 -1.23
CA GLY A 2 -8.01 -2.90 -0.68
C GLY A 2 -7.19 -2.24 -1.79
N TYR A 3 -6.60 -1.10 -1.48
CA TYR A 3 -5.73 -0.35 -2.36
C TYR A 3 -4.30 -0.42 -1.82
N GLU A 4 -3.41 -0.96 -2.62
CA GLU A 4 -1.98 -1.07 -2.29
C GLU A 4 -1.17 -0.01 -3.03
N HIS A 5 0.01 0.31 -2.50
CA HIS A 5 1.00 1.14 -3.15
C HIS A 5 2.38 0.51 -2.96
N GLU A 6 3.10 0.27 -4.07
CA GLU A 6 4.39 -0.41 -4.07
C GLU A 6 5.44 0.23 -3.15
N ASP A 7 5.46 1.58 -3.10
CA ASP A 7 6.39 2.35 -2.27
C ASP A 7 5.96 2.48 -0.79
N ALA A 8 4.83 1.90 -0.41
CA ALA A 8 4.30 1.97 0.96
C ALA A 8 3.85 0.57 1.45
N PRO A 9 4.74 -0.41 1.53
CA PRO A 9 4.39 -1.75 2.00
C PRO A 9 3.85 -1.69 3.45
N GLY A 10 2.85 -2.52 3.75
CA GLY A 10 2.15 -2.51 5.05
C GLY A 10 1.18 -1.33 5.24
N HIS A 11 0.81 -0.67 4.15
CA HIS A 11 -0.13 0.43 4.14
C HIS A 11 -1.27 0.21 3.14
N GLU A 12 -1.82 -0.99 3.09
CA GLU A 12 -3.04 -1.21 2.32
C GLU A 12 -4.17 -0.33 2.85
N GLY A 13 -4.85 0.37 1.95
CA GLY A 13 -5.96 1.26 2.26
C GLY A 13 -7.29 0.67 1.83
N TRP A 14 -8.34 0.87 2.61
CA TRP A 14 -9.71 0.50 2.23
C TRP A 14 -10.73 1.43 2.87
N VAL A 15 -11.91 1.49 2.25
CA VAL A 15 -13.04 2.22 2.79
C VAL A 15 -13.89 1.27 3.63
N GLY A 16 -14.22 1.66 4.85
CA GLY A 16 -15.09 0.94 5.76
C GLY A 16 -16.35 1.74 6.11
N SER A 17 -17.43 1.01 6.40
CA SER A 17 -18.68 1.60 6.93
C SER A 17 -18.51 1.93 8.41
N VAL A 18 -19.19 2.99 8.85
CA VAL A 18 -19.31 3.39 10.24
C VAL A 18 -20.75 3.22 10.67
N PHE A 19 -20.99 2.55 11.80
CA PHE A 19 -22.32 2.36 12.38
C PHE A 19 -22.65 3.42 13.43
N ALA A 20 -23.93 3.49 13.83
CA ALA A 20 -24.41 4.52 14.76
C ALA A 20 -23.75 4.46 16.16
N ASP A 21 -23.28 3.29 16.57
CA ASP A 21 -22.54 3.09 17.83
C ASP A 21 -21.04 3.39 17.71
N GLY A 22 -20.57 3.81 16.53
CA GLY A 22 -19.17 4.11 16.24
C GLY A 22 -18.32 2.89 15.90
N THR A 23 -18.89 1.67 15.89
CA THR A 23 -18.20 0.50 15.37
C THR A 23 -18.00 0.60 13.87
N LEU A 24 -16.98 -0.10 13.38
CA LEU A 24 -16.60 -0.11 11.97
C LEU A 24 -16.95 -1.45 11.34
N SER A 25 -17.12 -1.45 10.01
CA SER A 25 -17.26 -2.70 9.27
C SER A 25 -15.94 -3.45 9.16
N SER A 26 -16.03 -4.78 9.12
CA SER A 26 -14.88 -5.66 8.86
C SER A 26 -14.44 -5.68 7.41
N GLY A 27 -15.27 -5.16 6.49
CA GLY A 27 -15.10 -5.32 5.03
C GLY A 27 -15.81 -6.56 4.47
N THR A 28 -16.34 -7.44 5.32
CA THR A 28 -17.11 -8.62 4.89
C THR A 28 -18.59 -8.28 4.88
N SER A 29 -19.26 -8.54 3.76
CA SER A 29 -20.69 -8.25 3.56
C SER A 29 -21.45 -9.47 3.07
N THR A 30 -22.77 -9.44 3.26
CA THR A 30 -23.73 -10.42 2.72
C THR A 30 -24.88 -9.68 2.07
N GLY A 31 -25.81 -10.39 1.44
CA GLY A 31 -27.04 -9.79 0.92
C GLY A 31 -27.93 -9.14 1.98
N ALA A 32 -27.72 -9.44 3.27
CA ALA A 32 -28.52 -8.91 4.39
C ALA A 32 -27.83 -7.74 5.13
N GLY A 33 -26.51 -7.56 4.97
CA GLY A 33 -25.78 -6.51 5.69
C GLY A 33 -24.26 -6.68 5.66
N VAL A 34 -23.60 -5.96 6.55
CA VAL A 34 -22.15 -5.93 6.71
C VAL A 34 -21.76 -6.37 8.11
N TYR A 35 -20.71 -7.18 8.24
CA TYR A 35 -20.21 -7.58 9.54
C TYR A 35 -19.41 -6.45 10.20
N ALA A 36 -19.69 -6.25 11.50
CA ALA A 36 -18.91 -5.32 12.32
C ALA A 36 -17.50 -5.85 12.56
N GLU A 37 -16.56 -4.93 12.78
CA GLU A 37 -15.18 -5.24 13.17
C GLU A 37 -15.15 -6.06 14.47
N GLY A 38 -14.18 -6.99 14.56
CA GLY A 38 -14.08 -7.89 15.71
C GLY A 38 -15.01 -9.10 15.65
N TYR A 39 -15.66 -9.35 14.51
CA TYR A 39 -16.46 -10.58 14.35
C TYR A 39 -15.65 -11.83 14.61
N THR A 40 -16.32 -12.85 15.14
CA THR A 40 -15.72 -14.16 15.38
C THR A 40 -16.37 -15.22 14.50
N TYR A 41 -15.56 -16.22 14.13
CA TYR A 41 -16.10 -17.42 13.52
C TYR A 41 -16.68 -18.31 14.61
N LEU A 42 -17.87 -18.86 14.37
CA LEU A 42 -18.40 -19.91 15.23
C LEU A 42 -17.50 -21.15 15.12
N PRO A 43 -17.39 -21.94 16.22
CA PRO A 43 -16.64 -23.20 16.18
C PRO A 43 -17.17 -24.08 15.03
N HIS A 44 -16.24 -24.55 14.22
CA HIS A 44 -16.55 -25.47 13.12
C HIS A 44 -16.77 -26.88 13.68
N ASP A 45 -17.77 -27.59 13.16
CA ASP A 45 -17.90 -29.03 13.39
C ASP A 45 -16.89 -29.76 12.48
N ASP A 46 -15.87 -30.38 13.05
CA ASP A 46 -14.79 -31.07 12.34
C ASP A 46 -15.27 -32.16 11.37
N ASN A 47 -16.54 -32.57 11.45
CA ASN A 47 -17.17 -33.53 10.54
C ASN A 47 -17.85 -32.89 9.31
N ASP A 48 -17.99 -31.57 9.26
CA ASP A 48 -18.61 -30.87 8.11
C ASP A 48 -17.56 -30.06 7.36
N THR A 49 -16.94 -30.65 6.35
CA THR A 49 -15.93 -29.98 5.50
C THR A 49 -16.54 -28.98 4.48
N SER A 50 -17.86 -28.80 4.45
CA SER A 50 -18.55 -27.94 3.48
C SER A 50 -18.66 -26.50 3.93
N THR A 51 -18.39 -26.16 5.19
CA THR A 51 -18.54 -24.81 5.72
C THR A 51 -17.18 -24.17 6.05
N TRP A 52 -16.76 -23.22 5.25
CA TRP A 52 -15.81 -22.18 5.67
C TRP A 52 -16.44 -21.47 6.87
N GLY A 53 -15.77 -21.49 8.01
CA GLY A 53 -16.22 -21.04 9.32
C GLY A 53 -17.39 -20.04 9.30
N VAL A 54 -18.50 -20.42 9.89
CA VAL A 54 -19.71 -19.58 9.95
C VAL A 54 -19.41 -18.37 10.84
N ILE A 55 -19.55 -17.17 10.27
CA ILE A 55 -19.41 -15.95 11.05
C ILE A 55 -20.60 -15.81 11.99
N ASP A 56 -20.36 -15.47 13.25
CA ASP A 56 -21.41 -15.23 14.23
C ASP A 56 -22.38 -14.15 13.72
N PRO A 57 -23.67 -14.48 13.49
CA PRO A 57 -24.64 -13.56 12.95
C PRO A 57 -24.93 -12.36 13.87
N THR A 58 -24.54 -12.39 15.15
CA THR A 58 -24.70 -11.27 16.08
C THR A 58 -23.86 -10.05 15.68
N TYR A 59 -22.81 -10.26 14.88
CA TYR A 59 -21.99 -9.17 14.33
C TYR A 59 -22.54 -8.61 13.01
N LEU A 60 -23.57 -9.24 12.42
CA LEU A 60 -24.18 -8.75 11.19
C LEU A 60 -24.99 -7.49 11.48
N ARG A 61 -24.69 -6.42 10.77
CA ARG A 61 -25.41 -5.15 10.84
C ARG A 61 -26.13 -4.90 9.51
N PRO A 62 -27.42 -4.57 9.51
CA PRO A 62 -28.11 -4.21 8.28
C PRO A 62 -27.51 -2.95 7.66
N TYR A 63 -27.62 -2.84 6.35
CA TYR A 63 -27.12 -1.67 5.62
C TYR A 63 -27.74 -0.34 6.08
N SER A 64 -28.98 -0.39 6.59
CA SER A 64 -29.67 0.78 7.17
C SER A 64 -28.97 1.39 8.38
N ASP A 65 -28.11 0.64 9.06
CA ASP A 65 -27.41 1.07 10.26
C ASP A 65 -26.11 1.83 9.93
N ILE A 66 -25.73 1.87 8.65
CA ILE A 66 -24.56 2.63 8.21
C ILE A 66 -24.87 4.13 8.32
N THR A 67 -24.06 4.83 9.07
CA THR A 67 -24.17 6.27 9.29
C THR A 67 -23.09 7.09 8.58
N GLY A 68 -22.10 6.42 8.00
CA GLY A 68 -21.02 7.09 7.30
C GLY A 68 -19.93 6.15 6.80
N TRP A 69 -18.88 6.76 6.29
CA TRP A 69 -17.74 6.09 5.70
C TRP A 69 -16.45 6.62 6.29
N VAL A 70 -15.44 5.77 6.38
CA VAL A 70 -14.09 6.12 6.80
C VAL A 70 -13.08 5.34 5.98
N VAL A 71 -11.99 5.99 5.55
CA VAL A 71 -10.85 5.29 4.98
C VAL A 71 -9.95 4.79 6.10
N ARG A 72 -9.41 3.60 5.94
CA ARG A 72 -8.54 2.93 6.90
C ARG A 72 -7.25 2.51 6.22
N CYS A 73 -6.23 2.24 7.03
CA CYS A 73 -4.96 1.70 6.58
C CYS A 73 -4.56 0.52 7.46
N GLU A 74 -3.91 -0.48 6.86
CA GLU A 74 -3.39 -1.67 7.56
C GLU A 74 -2.51 -1.30 8.76
N CYS A 75 -1.76 -0.20 8.68
CA CYS A 75 -0.93 0.30 9.78
C CYS A 75 -1.72 0.78 11.02
N GLY A 76 -3.04 0.70 11.00
CA GLY A 76 -3.93 1.16 12.07
C GLY A 76 -4.38 2.62 11.95
N TRP A 77 -3.87 3.39 10.99
CA TRP A 77 -4.36 4.74 10.74
C TRP A 77 -5.78 4.71 10.18
N LYS A 78 -6.57 5.70 10.56
CA LYS A 78 -7.89 5.95 10.00
C LYS A 78 -8.10 7.44 9.74
N GLY A 79 -8.77 7.73 8.64
CA GLY A 79 -9.14 9.07 8.25
C GLY A 79 -10.31 9.63 9.04
N VAL A 80 -10.81 10.76 8.60
CA VAL A 80 -11.98 11.40 9.18
C VAL A 80 -13.25 10.69 8.71
N THR A 81 -14.12 10.34 9.66
CA THR A 81 -15.45 9.79 9.31
C THR A 81 -16.25 10.81 8.51
N ARG A 82 -16.74 10.40 7.36
CA ARG A 82 -17.65 11.18 6.53
C ARG A 82 -19.06 10.69 6.78
N PRO A 83 -19.95 11.51 7.36
CA PRO A 83 -21.32 11.10 7.61
C PRO A 83 -22.07 10.84 6.28
N LEU A 84 -23.00 9.91 6.33
CA LEU A 84 -23.92 9.65 5.24
C LEU A 84 -24.95 10.80 5.20
N VAL A 85 -24.79 11.70 4.24
CA VAL A 85 -25.61 12.93 4.21
C VAL A 85 -26.77 12.82 3.20
N LEU A 86 -26.56 12.08 2.11
CA LEU A 86 -27.53 12.02 1.00
C LEU A 86 -27.45 10.67 0.29
N GLU A 87 -28.55 10.30 -0.40
CA GLU A 87 -28.60 9.13 -1.29
C GLU A 87 -27.47 9.08 -2.35
N ARG A 88 -26.95 10.24 -2.75
CA ARG A 88 -25.81 10.34 -3.67
C ARG A 88 -24.49 9.79 -3.12
N ASP A 89 -24.39 9.61 -1.81
CA ASP A 89 -23.16 9.10 -1.16
C ASP A 89 -23.08 7.57 -1.20
N VAL A 90 -24.14 6.91 -1.69
CA VAL A 90 -24.28 5.46 -1.76
C VAL A 90 -24.55 5.03 -3.19
N ASP A 91 -23.88 3.99 -3.67
CA ASP A 91 -24.33 3.27 -4.85
C ASP A 91 -25.49 2.36 -4.43
N PRO A 92 -26.71 2.61 -4.91
CA PRO A 92 -27.91 1.88 -4.47
C PRO A 92 -27.90 0.39 -4.87
N ARG A 93 -26.99 -0.01 -5.77
CA ARG A 93 -26.89 -1.41 -6.21
C ARG A 93 -26.13 -2.28 -5.23
N TRP A 94 -25.14 -1.68 -4.53
CA TRP A 94 -24.17 -2.42 -3.72
C TRP A 94 -24.14 -1.97 -2.25
N ASN A 95 -24.85 -0.89 -1.90
CA ASN A 95 -24.76 -0.21 -0.60
C ASN A 95 -23.30 0.14 -0.20
N GLU A 96 -22.52 0.51 -1.20
CA GLU A 96 -21.13 0.97 -1.09
C GLU A 96 -21.06 2.49 -1.23
N PRO A 97 -19.96 3.13 -0.85
CA PRO A 97 -19.82 4.56 -1.12
C PRO A 97 -19.89 4.83 -2.63
N SER A 98 -20.48 5.93 -3.01
CA SER A 98 -20.47 6.37 -4.41
C SER A 98 -19.02 6.58 -4.86
N SER A 99 -18.77 6.49 -6.18
CA SER A 99 -17.41 6.66 -6.74
C SER A 99 -16.78 7.98 -6.34
N ASP A 100 -17.56 9.06 -6.25
CA ASP A 100 -17.05 10.38 -5.83
C ASP A 100 -16.67 10.36 -4.35
N ARG A 101 -17.48 9.73 -3.50
CA ARG A 101 -17.20 9.60 -2.06
C ARG A 101 -15.99 8.71 -1.82
N GLU A 102 -15.87 7.62 -2.54
CA GLU A 102 -14.72 6.73 -2.46
C GLU A 102 -13.43 7.44 -2.89
N ALA A 103 -13.47 8.19 -3.99
CA ALA A 103 -12.32 8.97 -4.47
C ALA A 103 -11.86 9.99 -3.41
N GLU A 104 -12.79 10.69 -2.77
CA GLU A 104 -12.49 11.65 -1.69
C GLU A 104 -11.80 10.99 -0.49
N LEU A 105 -12.31 9.84 -0.07
CA LEU A 105 -11.72 9.05 1.03
C LEU A 105 -10.34 8.51 0.65
N MET A 106 -10.20 8.00 -0.57
CA MET A 106 -8.92 7.49 -1.04
C MET A 106 -7.87 8.58 -1.23
N ASP A 107 -8.26 9.82 -1.53
CA ASP A 107 -7.34 10.95 -1.53
C ASP A 107 -6.81 11.29 -0.13
N GLU A 108 -7.61 11.03 0.91
CA GLU A 108 -7.16 11.17 2.29
C GLU A 108 -6.12 10.09 2.65
N TRP A 109 -6.35 8.84 2.25
CA TRP A 109 -5.37 7.77 2.40
C TRP A 109 -4.07 8.04 1.62
N ARG A 110 -4.14 8.50 0.37
CA ARG A 110 -2.95 8.88 -0.41
C ARG A 110 -2.13 9.96 0.30
N ARG A 111 -2.78 10.92 0.95
CA ARG A 111 -2.08 11.93 1.76
C ARG A 111 -1.42 11.33 3.00
N HIS A 112 -2.04 10.33 3.62
CA HIS A 112 -1.45 9.60 4.74
C HIS A 112 -0.16 8.87 4.31
N ILE A 113 -0.16 8.18 3.18
CA ILE A 113 1.01 7.43 2.71
C ILE A 113 2.05 8.29 1.95
N ALA A 114 1.74 9.53 1.61
CA ALA A 114 2.60 10.40 0.80
C ALA A 114 4.04 10.55 1.33
N PRO A 115 4.31 10.61 2.66
CA PRO A 115 5.70 10.61 3.15
C PRO A 115 6.45 9.33 2.80
N MET A 116 5.79 8.16 2.89
CA MET A 116 6.40 6.86 2.61
C MET A 116 6.68 6.69 1.13
N THR A 117 5.71 7.02 0.27
CA THR A 117 5.88 6.90 -1.19
C THR A 117 7.01 7.80 -1.72
N ARG A 118 7.18 8.99 -1.14
CA ARG A 118 8.29 9.89 -1.48
C ARG A 118 9.65 9.33 -1.06
N THR A 119 9.74 8.74 0.13
CA THR A 119 10.98 8.10 0.61
C THR A 119 11.24 6.76 -0.07
N GLY A 120 10.20 6.01 -0.45
CA GLY A 120 10.30 4.81 -1.28
C GLY A 120 11.06 5.08 -2.58
N ARG A 121 10.64 6.10 -3.30
CA ARG A 121 11.35 6.52 -4.53
C ARG A 121 12.82 6.91 -4.31
N VAL A 122 13.14 7.53 -3.18
CA VAL A 122 14.53 7.85 -2.85
C VAL A 122 15.33 6.57 -2.63
N ARG A 123 14.76 5.59 -1.94
CA ARG A 123 15.39 4.27 -1.71
C ARG A 123 15.64 3.55 -3.02
N ASP A 124 14.64 3.44 -3.89
CA ASP A 124 14.75 2.80 -5.22
C ASP A 124 15.88 3.43 -6.05
N LEU A 125 15.93 4.75 -6.11
CA LEU A 125 17.00 5.46 -6.82
C LEU A 125 18.38 5.24 -6.18
N ALA A 126 18.47 5.13 -4.86
CA ALA A 126 19.72 4.84 -4.16
C ALA A 126 20.21 3.41 -4.44
N GLU A 127 19.33 2.44 -4.48
CA GLU A 127 19.63 1.05 -4.84
C GLU A 127 20.13 0.96 -6.29
N ARG A 128 19.41 1.57 -7.23
CA ARG A 128 19.85 1.63 -8.64
C ARG A 128 21.21 2.31 -8.81
N LEU A 129 21.46 3.36 -8.04
CA LEU A 129 22.74 4.05 -8.07
C LEU A 129 23.86 3.12 -7.58
N ALA A 130 23.63 2.35 -6.49
CA ALA A 130 24.58 1.39 -5.98
C ALA A 130 24.91 0.29 -7.02
N ASP A 131 23.87 -0.23 -7.70
CA ASP A 131 24.03 -1.24 -8.75
C ASP A 131 24.85 -0.70 -9.94
N VAL A 132 24.54 0.50 -10.41
CA VAL A 132 25.29 1.14 -11.50
C VAL A 132 26.74 1.42 -11.08
N GLN A 133 26.97 1.81 -9.83
CA GLN A 133 28.32 2.00 -9.30
C GLN A 133 29.12 0.69 -9.26
N ALA A 134 28.49 -0.43 -8.85
CA ALA A 134 29.12 -1.75 -8.88
C ALA A 134 29.48 -2.17 -10.31
N GLN A 135 28.57 -2.02 -11.25
CA GLN A 135 28.83 -2.30 -12.68
C GLN A 135 29.96 -1.45 -13.24
N LEU A 136 30.05 -0.19 -12.84
CA LEU A 136 31.11 0.71 -13.27
C LEU A 136 32.49 0.29 -12.71
N TRP A 137 32.55 -0.18 -11.45
CA TRP A 137 33.75 -0.77 -10.86
C TRP A 137 34.21 -1.99 -11.66
N ASP A 138 33.30 -2.90 -12.01
CA ASP A 138 33.62 -4.09 -12.78
C ASP A 138 34.14 -3.75 -14.18
N ALA A 139 33.47 -2.83 -14.87
CA ALA A 139 33.88 -2.38 -16.20
C ALA A 139 35.26 -1.70 -16.19
N VAL A 140 35.59 -0.92 -15.17
CA VAL A 140 36.92 -0.32 -15.02
C VAL A 140 37.98 -1.41 -14.79
N ARG A 141 37.69 -2.40 -13.94
CA ARG A 141 38.61 -3.54 -13.68
C ARG A 141 38.86 -4.31 -14.98
N GLU A 142 37.81 -4.70 -15.68
CA GLU A 142 37.91 -5.41 -16.97
C GLU A 142 38.73 -4.63 -18.00
N SER A 143 38.50 -3.31 -18.11
CA SER A 143 39.27 -2.45 -19.01
C SER A 143 40.74 -2.40 -18.64
N ARG A 144 41.06 -2.34 -17.36
CA ARG A 144 42.42 -2.36 -16.84
C ARG A 144 43.13 -3.71 -17.12
N ASP A 145 42.42 -4.82 -16.93
CA ASP A 145 42.91 -6.17 -17.21
C ASP A 145 43.19 -6.36 -18.70
N ALA A 146 42.37 -5.72 -19.53
CA ALA A 146 42.58 -5.68 -21.01
C ALA A 146 43.72 -4.71 -21.45
N GLY A 147 44.41 -4.03 -20.50
CA GLY A 147 45.55 -3.17 -20.76
C GLY A 147 45.26 -1.69 -20.97
N ALA A 148 44.02 -1.22 -20.76
CA ALA A 148 43.73 0.21 -20.82
C ALA A 148 44.52 0.99 -19.75
N SER A 149 45.05 2.15 -20.11
CA SER A 149 45.76 3.01 -19.13
C SER A 149 44.79 3.77 -18.21
N TRP A 150 45.25 4.28 -17.09
CA TRP A 150 44.47 5.18 -16.24
C TRP A 150 44.07 6.49 -16.95
N SER A 151 44.82 6.86 -17.99
CA SER A 151 44.46 7.99 -18.86
C SER A 151 43.22 7.69 -19.68
N ASP A 152 43.17 6.47 -20.25
CA ASP A 152 42.01 6.03 -21.03
C ASP A 152 40.75 5.91 -20.18
N VAL A 153 40.89 5.31 -18.99
CA VAL A 153 39.80 5.19 -18.00
C VAL A 153 39.34 6.58 -17.56
N GLY A 154 40.25 7.49 -17.25
CA GLY A 154 39.91 8.87 -16.89
C GLY A 154 39.16 9.60 -18.00
N SER A 155 39.61 9.43 -19.26
CA SER A 155 38.92 9.99 -20.42
C SER A 155 37.50 9.46 -20.59
N ALA A 156 37.33 8.14 -20.44
CA ALA A 156 36.00 7.50 -20.53
C ALA A 156 35.03 7.97 -19.41
N LEU A 157 35.55 8.21 -18.21
CA LEU A 157 34.79 8.69 -17.07
C LEU A 157 34.59 10.22 -17.04
N GLY A 158 35.23 10.98 -17.93
CA GLY A 158 35.21 12.43 -17.92
C GLY A 158 35.96 13.05 -16.73
N VAL A 159 37.00 12.33 -16.20
CA VAL A 159 37.78 12.79 -15.05
C VAL A 159 39.30 12.72 -15.36
N SER A 160 40.13 13.34 -14.51
CA SER A 160 41.57 13.24 -14.69
C SER A 160 42.09 11.82 -14.40
N LYS A 161 43.26 11.47 -15.00
CA LYS A 161 43.98 10.22 -14.72
C LYS A 161 44.14 9.98 -13.21
N GLN A 162 44.52 11.02 -12.47
CA GLN A 162 44.74 10.91 -11.02
C GLN A 162 43.44 10.61 -10.26
N ALA A 163 42.32 11.28 -10.64
CA ALA A 163 41.01 11.04 -10.04
C ALA A 163 40.50 9.63 -10.33
N ALA A 164 40.67 9.13 -11.57
CA ALA A 164 40.32 7.77 -11.92
C ALA A 164 41.13 6.75 -11.10
N GLN A 165 42.47 6.93 -11.01
CA GLN A 165 43.33 6.05 -10.26
C GLN A 165 43.04 6.07 -8.75
N GLN A 166 42.77 7.24 -8.18
CA GLN A 166 42.42 7.37 -6.77
C GLN A 166 41.10 6.67 -6.42
N ARG A 167 40.12 6.77 -7.31
CA ARG A 167 38.80 6.19 -7.07
C ARG A 167 38.72 4.69 -7.31
N TYR A 168 39.46 4.18 -8.29
CA TYR A 168 39.32 2.80 -8.78
C TYR A 168 40.61 1.97 -8.72
N GLY A 169 41.70 2.49 -8.19
CA GLY A 169 43.00 1.85 -8.19
C GLY A 169 43.42 1.14 -6.89
N GLY A 170 42.46 0.99 -5.95
CA GLY A 170 42.67 0.32 -4.66
C GLY A 170 42.42 -1.18 -4.68
#